data_7e3424080ef43e68c4564f44fe691395
#
_entry.id   7e3424080ef43e68c4564f44fe691395
#
_cell.length_a   1.000
_cell.length_b   1.000
_cell.length_c   1.000
_cell.angle_alpha   90.00
_cell.angle_beta   90.00
_cell.angle_gamma   90.00
#
_symmetry.space_group_name_H-M   'P 1'
#
loop_
_entity.id
_entity.type
_entity.pdbx_description
1 polymer ?
#
loop_
_entity_poly.entity_id
_entity_poly.type
_entity_poly.pdbx_seq_one_letter_code
_entity_poly.pdbx_strand_id
1 'polypeptide(L)'
;MTLLNVSNLTVDFRQDSVTTHAVRGVSFKVEKGETVALVGESGSGKSITALSTVNLLPDSAQLAGSITYNGQELVGASDKVLRGVRGNDISFIFQEPMTSLNPLHTIEKQLAESIELHQGLRGPAVRERIVDLLDRVGIRDAESRLTSYPHELSGGQRQRVMIAMALANGPELLIADEPTTALDVTIQAQILDLLEDLKRDSAMSMLFITHDLTIVRKIADRVCVMKDGEIVETGPTDQIFANPQHPYTQMLIAAEASGQAAPVPDDAPVMAETENLRIWFPIKRGLLRRTAGYVKAVNDATLTVRAGETLGIVGESGSGKTTLAMAIMRLINSTGRIAFVGNDIHELNQKQMRPLRSDMQIVFQDPFGSLSPRMTVEQIVTEGLDIHRAGEKIDKKQLVADILTEVGLDPALMSRYPHEFSGGQRQRIAIARAMILRPKLVVLDEPTSALDMTVQAQIVDLLRDLQQKYGLAYIFISHDLKVVRALSHKMMVMRAGDVVEAGSVADVFDNPQTDYTRELLAAAFEGRSIA
;
A
#
# COMPACT_ATOMS: atom_id res chain seq x y z
N MET A 1 -31.55 1.04 15.19
CA MET A 1 -32.07 2.38 14.82
C MET A 1 -31.13 2.95 13.75
N THR A 2 -31.65 3.23 12.55
CA THR A 2 -30.83 3.65 11.41
C THR A 2 -30.20 5.02 11.66
N LEU A 3 -28.88 5.08 11.60
CA LEU A 3 -28.08 6.30 11.76
C LEU A 3 -27.87 6.99 10.42
N LEU A 4 -27.34 6.25 9.42
CA LEU A 4 -27.16 6.71 8.05
C LEU A 4 -27.98 5.83 7.11
N ASN A 5 -28.73 6.45 6.19
CA ASN A 5 -29.44 5.72 5.14
C ASN A 5 -29.15 6.37 3.78
N VAL A 6 -28.59 5.60 2.88
CA VAL A 6 -28.32 5.96 1.50
C VAL A 6 -29.29 5.23 0.61
N SER A 7 -30.00 5.94 -0.25
CA SER A 7 -31.05 5.38 -1.12
C SER A 7 -30.92 5.86 -2.55
N ASN A 8 -30.72 4.92 -3.49
CA ASN A 8 -30.58 5.15 -4.93
C ASN A 8 -29.58 6.27 -5.27
N LEU A 9 -28.44 6.32 -4.56
CA LEU A 9 -27.41 7.32 -4.78
C LEU A 9 -26.79 7.13 -6.17
N THR A 10 -26.78 8.19 -6.97
CA THR A 10 -26.02 8.27 -8.22
C THR A 10 -25.06 9.43 -8.16
N VAL A 11 -23.86 9.23 -8.72
CA VAL A 11 -22.85 10.28 -8.84
C VAL A 11 -22.25 10.27 -10.23
N ASP A 12 -22.43 11.38 -10.93
CA ASP A 12 -21.94 11.59 -12.28
C ASP A 12 -20.91 12.72 -12.30
N PHE A 13 -19.78 12.49 -12.94
CA PHE A 13 -18.80 13.55 -13.22
C PHE A 13 -18.92 13.99 -14.67
N ARG A 14 -19.09 15.30 -14.86
CA ARG A 14 -19.10 15.91 -16.20
C ARG A 14 -17.79 16.64 -16.45
N GLN A 15 -17.08 16.20 -17.47
CA GLN A 15 -15.89 16.86 -17.95
C GLN A 15 -15.99 17.00 -19.48
N ASP A 16 -16.06 18.25 -19.95
CA ASP A 16 -16.30 18.59 -21.36
C ASP A 16 -17.58 17.92 -21.91
N SER A 17 -17.43 17.00 -22.86
CA SER A 17 -18.54 16.25 -23.48
C SER A 17 -18.70 14.83 -22.93
N VAL A 18 -17.88 14.43 -21.95
CA VAL A 18 -17.90 13.07 -21.40
C VAL A 18 -18.54 13.09 -20.02
N THR A 19 -19.50 12.19 -19.81
CA THR A 19 -20.09 11.92 -18.50
C THR A 19 -19.59 10.56 -18.01
N THR A 20 -18.97 10.56 -16.83
CA THR A 20 -18.52 9.34 -16.15
C THR A 20 -19.47 9.03 -15.01
N HIS A 21 -20.15 7.90 -15.08
CA HIS A 21 -21.06 7.40 -14.03
C HIS A 21 -20.25 6.67 -12.96
N ALA A 22 -19.89 7.35 -11.89
CA ALA A 22 -19.05 6.79 -10.83
C ALA A 22 -19.83 5.98 -9.80
N VAL A 23 -21.09 6.34 -9.53
CA VAL A 23 -22.01 5.61 -8.64
C VAL A 23 -23.37 5.48 -9.33
N ARG A 24 -23.96 4.28 -9.32
CA ARG A 24 -25.11 3.92 -10.15
C ARG A 24 -26.25 3.32 -9.33
N GLY A 25 -26.92 4.13 -8.50
CA GLY A 25 -28.09 3.68 -7.72
C GLY A 25 -27.76 2.89 -6.46
N VAL A 26 -26.69 3.26 -5.78
CA VAL A 26 -26.25 2.60 -4.54
C VAL A 26 -27.22 2.84 -3.40
N SER A 27 -27.57 1.77 -2.66
CA SER A 27 -28.43 1.82 -1.49
C SER A 27 -27.91 0.96 -0.36
N PHE A 28 -27.69 1.54 0.82
CA PHE A 28 -27.30 0.83 2.05
C PHE A 28 -27.66 1.64 3.29
N LYS A 29 -27.56 1.02 4.46
CA LYS A 29 -27.84 1.65 5.76
C LYS A 29 -26.70 1.37 6.71
N VAL A 30 -26.50 2.24 7.69
CA VAL A 30 -25.66 1.99 8.87
C VAL A 30 -26.54 2.18 10.10
N GLU A 31 -26.66 1.14 10.92
CA GLU A 31 -27.39 1.20 12.19
C GLU A 31 -26.47 1.76 13.29
N LYS A 32 -27.06 2.27 14.38
CA LYS A 32 -26.28 2.76 15.53
C LYS A 32 -25.41 1.64 16.13
N GLY A 33 -24.12 1.92 16.30
CA GLY A 33 -23.11 0.98 16.80
C GLY A 33 -22.65 -0.10 15.81
N GLU A 34 -23.20 -0.11 14.58
CA GLU A 34 -22.82 -1.06 13.53
C GLU A 34 -21.55 -0.63 12.78
N THR A 35 -20.74 -1.60 12.38
CA THR A 35 -19.70 -1.43 11.37
C THR A 35 -20.17 -2.03 10.05
N VAL A 36 -20.35 -1.21 9.04
CA VAL A 36 -20.62 -1.63 7.65
C VAL A 36 -19.35 -1.50 6.83
N ALA A 37 -18.90 -2.58 6.22
CA ALA A 37 -17.79 -2.54 5.29
C ALA A 37 -18.28 -2.33 3.85
N LEU A 38 -17.62 -1.43 3.13
CA LEU A 38 -17.81 -1.21 1.70
C LEU A 38 -16.56 -1.72 0.98
N VAL A 39 -16.68 -2.81 0.23
CA VAL A 39 -15.55 -3.53 -0.37
C VAL A 39 -15.66 -3.61 -1.90
N GLY A 40 -14.53 -3.78 -2.58
CA GLY A 40 -14.48 -3.90 -4.05
C GLY A 40 -13.14 -3.41 -4.59
N GLU A 41 -12.91 -3.61 -5.88
CA GLU A 41 -11.68 -3.17 -6.56
C GLU A 41 -11.52 -1.65 -6.58
N SER A 42 -10.30 -1.18 -6.86
CA SER A 42 -10.02 0.24 -7.08
C SER A 42 -10.88 0.77 -8.23
N GLY A 43 -11.47 1.96 -8.03
CA GLY A 43 -12.37 2.55 -9.03
C GLY A 43 -13.82 2.04 -8.98
N SER A 44 -14.20 1.13 -8.09
CA SER A 44 -15.60 0.66 -7.96
C SER A 44 -16.58 1.68 -7.39
N GLY A 45 -16.12 2.88 -6.97
CA GLY A 45 -16.97 3.96 -6.48
C GLY A 45 -17.08 4.10 -4.95
N LYS A 46 -16.34 3.31 -4.16
CA LYS A 46 -16.40 3.28 -2.68
C LYS A 46 -16.14 4.65 -2.03
N SER A 47 -14.97 5.23 -2.30
CA SER A 47 -14.58 6.54 -1.75
C SER A 47 -15.51 7.66 -2.21
N ILE A 48 -15.98 7.60 -3.47
CA ILE A 48 -16.95 8.57 -4.00
C ILE A 48 -18.28 8.44 -3.25
N THR A 49 -18.75 7.20 -3.01
CA THR A 49 -19.96 6.95 -2.21
C THR A 49 -19.81 7.50 -0.79
N ALA A 50 -18.66 7.28 -0.14
CA ALA A 50 -18.39 7.80 1.20
C ALA A 50 -18.36 9.33 1.24
N LEU A 51 -17.62 9.98 0.35
CA LEU A 51 -17.53 11.45 0.27
C LEU A 51 -18.89 12.10 -0.04
N SER A 52 -19.76 11.39 -0.79
CA SER A 52 -21.12 11.85 -1.07
C SER A 52 -21.96 12.00 0.19
N THR A 53 -21.73 11.15 1.22
CA THR A 53 -22.53 11.15 2.47
C THR A 53 -22.51 12.48 3.21
N VAL A 54 -21.45 13.25 3.03
CA VAL A 54 -21.28 14.59 3.61
C VAL A 54 -21.06 15.68 2.55
N ASN A 55 -21.34 15.36 1.28
CA ASN A 55 -21.21 16.29 0.15
C ASN A 55 -19.81 16.94 0.05
N LEU A 56 -18.74 16.11 0.12
CA LEU A 56 -17.33 16.52 -0.02
C LEU A 56 -16.78 16.25 -1.43
N LEU A 57 -17.65 16.09 -2.42
CA LEU A 57 -17.24 15.95 -3.81
C LEU A 57 -16.99 17.31 -4.48
N PRO A 58 -16.15 17.36 -5.54
CA PRO A 58 -15.91 18.59 -6.29
C PRO A 58 -17.18 19.05 -7.04
N ASP A 59 -17.23 20.34 -7.40
CA ASP A 59 -18.37 20.97 -8.08
C ASP A 59 -18.75 20.32 -9.43
N SER A 60 -17.83 19.58 -10.05
CA SER A 60 -18.09 18.81 -11.28
C SER A 60 -18.96 17.58 -11.06
N ALA A 61 -19.15 17.16 -9.79
CA ALA A 61 -19.98 16.02 -9.43
C ALA A 61 -21.46 16.41 -9.35
N GLN A 62 -22.31 15.59 -9.96
CA GLN A 62 -23.76 15.69 -9.85
C GLN A 62 -24.28 14.51 -9.04
N LEU A 63 -24.90 14.82 -7.90
CA LEU A 63 -25.50 13.85 -6.99
C LEU A 63 -27.01 13.81 -7.22
N ALA A 64 -27.58 12.59 -7.24
CA ALA A 64 -29.02 12.36 -7.11
C ALA A 64 -29.29 11.15 -6.20
N GLY A 65 -30.53 11.01 -5.73
CA GLY A 65 -30.92 10.07 -4.71
C GLY A 65 -31.14 10.76 -3.38
N SER A 66 -31.05 10.02 -2.25
CA SER A 66 -31.27 10.54 -0.90
C SER A 66 -30.20 9.99 0.05
N ILE A 67 -29.69 10.85 0.92
CA ILE A 67 -28.79 10.49 2.01
C ILE A 67 -29.33 11.13 3.27
N THR A 68 -29.84 10.32 4.18
CA THR A 68 -30.35 10.81 5.47
C THR A 68 -29.46 10.39 6.64
N TYR A 69 -29.15 11.34 7.49
CA TYR A 69 -28.42 11.14 8.75
C TYR A 69 -29.33 11.50 9.93
N ASN A 70 -29.56 10.57 10.85
CA ASN A 70 -30.56 10.73 11.94
C ASN A 70 -31.91 11.26 11.42
N GLY A 71 -32.34 10.84 10.22
CA GLY A 71 -33.59 11.28 9.57
C GLY A 71 -33.51 12.64 8.87
N GLN A 72 -32.38 13.36 8.93
CA GLN A 72 -32.16 14.62 8.25
C GLN A 72 -31.56 14.38 6.84
N GLU A 73 -32.18 14.92 5.79
CA GLU A 73 -31.65 14.84 4.42
C GLU A 73 -30.39 15.70 4.26
N LEU A 74 -29.35 15.12 3.66
CA LEU A 74 -28.05 15.77 3.42
C LEU A 74 -27.84 16.14 1.94
N VAL A 75 -28.50 15.46 0.99
CA VAL A 75 -28.42 15.83 -0.43
C VAL A 75 -29.17 17.15 -0.63
N GLY A 76 -28.46 18.15 -1.15
CA GLY A 76 -29.00 19.50 -1.33
C GLY A 76 -29.18 20.30 -0.02
N ALA A 77 -28.69 19.80 1.11
CA ALA A 77 -28.73 20.52 2.38
C ALA A 77 -27.88 21.81 2.30
N SER A 78 -28.27 22.82 3.10
CA SER A 78 -27.52 24.07 3.17
C SER A 78 -26.13 23.87 3.80
N ASP A 79 -25.17 24.74 3.44
CA ASP A 79 -23.83 24.72 4.05
C ASP A 79 -23.86 24.78 5.58
N LYS A 80 -24.82 25.47 6.16
CA LYS A 80 -24.97 25.54 7.62
C LYS A 80 -25.25 24.16 8.23
N VAL A 81 -26.12 23.37 7.62
CA VAL A 81 -26.43 22.01 8.03
C VAL A 81 -25.20 21.11 7.85
N LEU A 82 -24.58 21.14 6.67
CA LEU A 82 -23.41 20.31 6.36
C LEU A 82 -22.23 20.60 7.28
N ARG A 83 -21.98 21.89 7.64
CA ARG A 83 -20.92 22.26 8.60
C ARG A 83 -21.22 21.76 10.03
N GLY A 84 -22.48 21.65 10.41
CA GLY A 84 -22.86 21.08 11.71
C GLY A 84 -22.58 19.59 11.79
N VAL A 85 -22.67 18.88 10.67
CA VAL A 85 -22.45 17.43 10.57
C VAL A 85 -20.97 17.08 10.34
N ARG A 86 -20.31 17.79 9.41
CA ARG A 86 -18.92 17.52 9.01
C ARG A 86 -17.93 17.76 10.15
N GLY A 87 -17.15 16.73 10.50
CA GLY A 87 -16.12 16.80 11.55
C GLY A 87 -16.66 16.89 12.97
N ASN A 88 -17.99 16.91 13.16
CA ASN A 88 -18.66 16.86 14.44
C ASN A 88 -19.38 15.51 14.61
N ASP A 89 -20.51 15.35 13.92
CA ASP A 89 -21.36 14.13 14.01
C ASP A 89 -20.83 13.01 13.11
N ILE A 90 -20.33 13.38 11.91
CA ILE A 90 -19.69 12.47 10.96
C ILE A 90 -18.25 12.93 10.72
N SER A 91 -17.30 12.08 11.03
CA SER A 91 -15.88 12.33 10.81
C SER A 91 -15.28 11.35 9.79
N PHE A 92 -14.16 11.78 9.17
CA PHE A 92 -13.46 11.02 8.14
C PHE A 92 -12.03 10.71 8.56
N ILE A 93 -11.60 9.47 8.26
CA ILE A 93 -10.20 9.10 8.11
C ILE A 93 -9.98 8.89 6.61
N PHE A 94 -9.15 9.72 5.99
CA PHE A 94 -8.85 9.67 4.56
C PHE A 94 -7.76 8.65 4.24
N GLN A 95 -7.72 8.19 3.02
CA GLN A 95 -6.81 7.15 2.52
C GLN A 95 -5.32 7.51 2.69
N GLU A 96 -4.94 8.77 2.47
CA GLU A 96 -3.54 9.20 2.52
C GLU A 96 -3.29 10.23 3.63
N PRO A 97 -2.56 9.88 4.72
CA PRO A 97 -2.21 10.84 5.77
C PRO A 97 -1.34 12.01 5.28
N MET A 98 -0.54 11.79 4.21
CA MET A 98 0.34 12.82 3.67
C MET A 98 -0.40 13.97 2.99
N THR A 99 -1.54 13.70 2.39
CA THR A 99 -2.38 14.69 1.71
C THR A 99 -3.43 15.27 2.66
N SER A 100 -3.79 14.54 3.71
CA SER A 100 -4.80 14.95 4.70
C SER A 100 -4.26 15.88 5.77
N LEU A 101 -2.96 15.78 6.10
CA LEU A 101 -2.30 16.67 7.06
C LEU A 101 -1.60 17.82 6.34
N ASN A 102 -1.83 19.05 6.79
CA ASN A 102 -1.15 20.23 6.24
C ASN A 102 0.34 20.22 6.64
N PRO A 103 1.28 20.09 5.68
CA PRO A 103 2.72 19.98 5.99
C PRO A 103 3.32 21.25 6.60
N LEU A 104 2.64 22.39 6.52
CA LEU A 104 3.09 23.69 7.02
C LEU A 104 2.57 24.02 8.43
N HIS A 105 1.69 23.18 8.98
CA HIS A 105 1.11 23.37 10.30
C HIS A 105 1.62 22.29 11.28
N THR A 106 1.83 22.69 12.53
CA THR A 106 2.15 21.75 13.61
C THR A 106 0.95 20.87 13.92
N ILE A 107 1.19 19.74 14.57
CA ILE A 107 0.14 18.80 14.99
C ILE A 107 -0.87 19.48 15.92
N GLU A 108 -0.39 20.28 16.91
CA GLU A 108 -1.24 21.06 17.80
C GLU A 108 -2.20 21.95 17.02
N LYS A 109 -1.69 22.72 16.05
CA LYS A 109 -2.51 23.67 15.29
C LYS A 109 -3.62 22.98 14.50
N GLN A 110 -3.35 21.82 13.91
CA GLN A 110 -4.32 21.07 13.10
C GLN A 110 -5.43 20.45 13.96
N LEU A 111 -5.06 19.87 15.11
CA LEU A 111 -6.04 19.34 16.07
C LEU A 111 -6.87 20.46 16.73
N ALA A 112 -6.23 21.58 17.08
CA ALA A 112 -6.90 22.72 17.70
C ALA A 112 -8.02 23.27 16.82
N GLU A 113 -7.80 23.39 15.51
CA GLU A 113 -8.76 23.95 14.56
C GLU A 113 -10.13 23.27 14.63
N SER A 114 -10.17 21.94 14.65
CA SER A 114 -11.40 21.17 14.76
C SER A 114 -12.11 21.35 16.11
N ILE A 115 -11.34 21.34 17.21
CA ILE A 115 -11.87 21.49 18.58
C ILE A 115 -12.42 22.91 18.80
N GLU A 116 -11.68 23.93 18.38
CA GLU A 116 -12.10 25.32 18.51
C GLU A 116 -13.36 25.63 17.70
N LEU A 117 -13.45 25.05 16.48
CA LEU A 117 -14.58 25.27 15.58
C LEU A 117 -15.88 24.66 16.13
N HIS A 118 -15.85 23.44 16.64
CA HIS A 118 -17.05 22.68 16.99
C HIS A 118 -17.37 22.69 18.48
N GLN A 119 -16.35 22.70 19.36
CA GLN A 119 -16.57 22.70 20.81
C GLN A 119 -16.47 24.10 21.43
N GLY A 120 -15.94 25.09 20.69
CA GLY A 120 -15.75 26.45 21.19
C GLY A 120 -14.71 26.58 22.31
N LEU A 121 -13.92 25.54 22.55
CA LEU A 121 -12.81 25.55 23.52
C LEU A 121 -11.70 26.46 23.02
N ARG A 122 -10.91 27.05 23.95
CA ARG A 122 -9.78 27.92 23.60
C ARG A 122 -8.64 27.79 24.62
N GLY A 123 -7.42 28.11 24.16
CA GLY A 123 -6.23 28.21 24.99
C GLY A 123 -5.86 26.89 25.71
N PRO A 124 -5.58 26.91 27.03
CA PRO A 124 -5.08 25.72 27.74
C PRO A 124 -6.00 24.50 27.66
N ALA A 125 -7.32 24.69 27.65
CA ALA A 125 -8.30 23.61 27.56
C ALA A 125 -8.23 22.84 26.22
N VAL A 126 -7.93 23.55 25.11
CA VAL A 126 -7.70 22.91 23.82
C VAL A 126 -6.44 22.05 23.88
N ARG A 127 -5.35 22.59 24.45
CA ARG A 127 -4.08 21.85 24.56
C ARG A 127 -4.22 20.58 25.41
N GLU A 128 -4.89 20.65 26.53
CA GLU A 128 -5.18 19.49 27.40
C GLU A 128 -5.98 18.43 26.63
N ARG A 129 -7.02 18.86 25.90
CA ARG A 129 -7.81 17.96 25.05
C ARG A 129 -7.00 17.31 23.94
N ILE A 130 -6.08 18.04 23.31
CA ILE A 130 -5.19 17.49 22.26
C ILE A 130 -4.25 16.42 22.85
N VAL A 131 -3.65 16.68 24.01
CA VAL A 131 -2.76 15.71 24.68
C VAL A 131 -3.56 14.42 25.00
N ASP A 132 -4.76 14.53 25.59
CA ASP A 132 -5.63 13.40 25.85
C ASP A 132 -5.94 12.59 24.57
N LEU A 133 -6.26 13.26 23.47
CA LEU A 133 -6.53 12.61 22.18
C LEU A 133 -5.29 11.88 21.62
N LEU A 134 -4.12 12.49 21.69
CA LEU A 134 -2.88 11.89 21.22
C LEU A 134 -2.47 10.69 22.09
N ASP A 135 -2.67 10.76 23.40
CA ASP A 135 -2.44 9.64 24.31
C ASP A 135 -3.41 8.48 24.03
N ARG A 136 -4.70 8.77 23.82
CA ARG A 136 -5.73 7.77 23.48
C ARG A 136 -5.43 7.02 22.18
N VAL A 137 -4.83 7.68 21.18
CA VAL A 137 -4.42 7.00 19.95
C VAL A 137 -3.01 6.40 20.05
N GLY A 138 -2.38 6.40 21.24
CA GLY A 138 -1.10 5.75 21.51
C GLY A 138 0.12 6.48 20.94
N ILE A 139 0.08 7.82 20.84
CA ILE A 139 1.26 8.65 20.56
C ILE A 139 2.05 8.81 21.85
N ARG A 140 3.24 8.19 21.91
CA ARG A 140 4.15 8.34 23.06
C ARG A 140 4.69 9.77 23.15
N ASP A 141 4.83 10.29 24.36
CA ASP A 141 5.32 11.65 24.62
C ASP A 141 4.49 12.71 23.90
N ALA A 142 3.14 12.60 23.96
CA ALA A 142 2.18 13.43 23.25
C ALA A 142 2.48 14.91 23.34
N GLU A 143 2.84 15.39 24.54
CA GLU A 143 3.15 16.82 24.78
C GLU A 143 4.36 17.31 23.97
N SER A 144 5.40 16.50 23.80
CA SER A 144 6.57 16.83 22.99
C SER A 144 6.27 16.86 21.50
N ARG A 145 5.22 16.14 21.05
CA ARG A 145 4.81 16.04 19.65
C ARG A 145 3.91 17.17 19.17
N LEU A 146 3.38 17.97 20.07
CA LEU A 146 2.49 19.09 19.72
C LEU A 146 3.12 20.07 18.72
N THR A 147 4.40 20.37 18.88
CA THR A 147 5.15 21.28 18.01
C THR A 147 5.75 20.62 16.78
N SER A 148 5.63 19.30 16.65
CA SER A 148 6.13 18.55 15.49
C SER A 148 5.28 18.85 14.25
N TYR A 149 5.94 18.77 13.07
CA TYR A 149 5.29 18.83 11.77
C TYR A 149 5.02 17.40 11.24
N PRO A 150 4.06 17.23 10.32
CA PRO A 150 3.74 15.91 9.78
C PRO A 150 4.95 15.13 9.22
N HIS A 151 5.88 15.83 8.57
CA HIS A 151 7.07 15.20 7.98
C HIS A 151 8.09 14.66 9.02
N GLU A 152 7.98 15.09 10.29
CA GLU A 152 8.84 14.62 11.40
C GLU A 152 8.29 13.33 12.04
N LEU A 153 7.08 12.89 11.65
CA LEU A 153 6.41 11.71 12.16
C LEU A 153 6.56 10.51 11.20
N SER A 154 6.59 9.30 11.76
CA SER A 154 6.49 8.07 10.95
C SER A 154 5.10 7.93 10.31
N GLY A 155 4.96 7.03 9.30
CA GLY A 155 3.67 6.74 8.65
C GLY A 155 2.58 6.39 9.66
N GLY A 156 2.86 5.43 10.55
CA GLY A 156 1.91 5.03 11.60
C GLY A 156 1.59 6.14 12.61
N GLN A 157 2.57 7.00 12.95
CA GLN A 157 2.29 8.15 13.82
C GLN A 157 1.39 9.18 13.14
N ARG A 158 1.59 9.46 11.83
CA ARG A 158 0.71 10.34 11.06
C ARG A 158 -0.71 9.78 10.99
N GLN A 159 -0.85 8.48 10.80
CA GLN A 159 -2.15 7.81 10.81
C GLN A 159 -2.84 7.97 12.16
N ARG A 160 -2.14 7.75 13.27
CA ARG A 160 -2.66 7.95 14.63
C ARG A 160 -3.09 9.40 14.88
N VAL A 161 -2.34 10.38 14.38
CA VAL A 161 -2.72 11.80 14.45
C VAL A 161 -3.99 12.07 13.64
N MET A 162 -4.12 11.51 12.43
CA MET A 162 -5.33 11.66 11.62
C MET A 162 -6.54 11.02 12.30
N ILE A 163 -6.38 9.86 12.95
CA ILE A 163 -7.42 9.25 13.78
C ILE A 163 -7.79 10.17 14.96
N ALA A 164 -6.80 10.75 15.65
CA ALA A 164 -7.05 11.71 16.73
C ALA A 164 -7.85 12.93 16.25
N MET A 165 -7.55 13.45 15.06
CA MET A 165 -8.32 14.54 14.44
C MET A 165 -9.77 14.12 14.14
N ALA A 166 -9.98 12.94 13.60
CA ALA A 166 -11.32 12.42 13.33
C ALA A 166 -12.15 12.23 14.60
N LEU A 167 -11.51 11.88 15.71
CA LEU A 167 -12.17 11.65 17.01
C LEU A 167 -12.30 12.90 17.89
N ALA A 168 -11.73 14.03 17.47
CA ALA A 168 -11.62 15.24 18.29
C ALA A 168 -12.96 15.69 18.91
N ASN A 169 -14.05 15.56 18.14
CA ASN A 169 -15.39 15.98 18.55
C ASN A 169 -16.31 14.84 19.01
N GLY A 170 -15.82 13.60 19.08
CA GLY A 170 -16.64 12.45 19.50
C GLY A 170 -17.77 12.11 18.52
N PRO A 171 -17.47 11.80 17.25
CA PRO A 171 -18.48 11.57 16.22
C PRO A 171 -19.35 10.35 16.51
N GLU A 172 -20.64 10.39 16.12
CA GLU A 172 -21.53 9.22 16.14
C GLU A 172 -21.24 8.25 14.97
N LEU A 173 -20.70 8.77 13.84
CA LEU A 173 -20.31 7.99 12.67
C LEU A 173 -18.87 8.32 12.24
N LEU A 174 -18.04 7.31 12.19
CA LEU A 174 -16.70 7.40 11.62
C LEU A 174 -16.69 6.74 10.24
N ILE A 175 -16.29 7.48 9.22
CA ILE A 175 -16.06 6.96 7.87
C ILE A 175 -14.55 6.80 7.71
N ALA A 176 -14.10 5.56 7.58
CA ALA A 176 -12.70 5.22 7.44
C ALA A 176 -12.44 4.70 6.00
N ASP A 177 -11.84 5.56 5.17
CA ASP A 177 -11.52 5.24 3.78
C ASP A 177 -10.08 4.72 3.69
N GLU A 178 -9.96 3.41 3.60
CA GLU A 178 -8.70 2.67 3.55
C GLU A 178 -7.68 3.10 4.64
N PRO A 179 -8.07 3.08 5.92
CA PRO A 179 -7.28 3.70 6.99
C PRO A 179 -5.95 3.02 7.29
N THR A 180 -5.68 1.88 6.68
CA THR A 180 -4.45 1.08 6.88
C THR A 180 -3.63 0.92 5.61
N THR A 181 -4.03 1.49 4.49
CA THR A 181 -3.30 1.44 3.21
C THR A 181 -1.91 2.06 3.37
N ALA A 182 -0.90 1.45 2.77
CA ALA A 182 0.52 1.83 2.85
C ALA A 182 1.16 1.76 4.26
N LEU A 183 0.52 1.07 5.21
CA LEU A 183 1.11 0.72 6.50
C LEU A 183 1.66 -0.72 6.46
N ASP A 184 2.71 -0.96 7.25
CA ASP A 184 3.15 -2.34 7.46
C ASP A 184 2.14 -3.12 8.31
N VAL A 185 2.18 -4.45 8.19
CA VAL A 185 1.17 -5.36 8.77
C VAL A 185 1.04 -5.21 10.28
N THR A 186 2.15 -4.95 10.98
CA THR A 186 2.17 -4.77 12.45
C THR A 186 1.45 -3.48 12.85
N ILE A 187 1.76 -2.36 12.17
CA ILE A 187 1.08 -1.08 12.42
C ILE A 187 -0.40 -1.16 12.00
N GLN A 188 -0.71 -1.85 10.88
CA GLN A 188 -2.07 -2.10 10.45
C GLN A 188 -2.90 -2.80 11.55
N ALA A 189 -2.38 -3.90 12.12
CA ALA A 189 -3.05 -4.61 13.21
C ALA A 189 -3.29 -3.70 14.42
N GLN A 190 -2.29 -2.91 14.83
CA GLN A 190 -2.43 -1.96 15.93
C GLN A 190 -3.46 -0.86 15.67
N ILE A 191 -3.59 -0.38 14.43
CA ILE A 191 -4.60 0.63 14.06
C ILE A 191 -6.00 0.02 14.09
N LEU A 192 -6.16 -1.23 13.63
CA LEU A 192 -7.45 -1.91 13.67
C LEU A 192 -7.90 -2.17 15.11
N ASP A 193 -7.02 -2.68 15.98
CA ASP A 193 -7.30 -2.87 17.40
C ASP A 193 -7.69 -1.55 18.07
N LEU A 194 -6.97 -0.46 17.77
CA LEU A 194 -7.29 0.89 18.24
C LEU A 194 -8.69 1.33 17.81
N LEU A 195 -9.07 1.14 16.54
CA LEU A 195 -10.40 1.52 16.03
C LEU A 195 -11.52 0.69 16.67
N GLU A 196 -11.29 -0.61 16.91
CA GLU A 196 -12.24 -1.47 17.63
C GLU A 196 -12.43 -1.01 19.09
N ASP A 197 -11.34 -0.70 19.81
CA ASP A 197 -11.40 -0.20 21.19
C ASP A 197 -12.14 1.14 21.24
N LEU A 198 -11.83 2.06 20.36
CA LEU A 198 -12.49 3.37 20.28
C LEU A 198 -13.98 3.25 19.94
N LYS A 199 -14.35 2.32 19.02
CA LYS A 199 -15.76 2.01 18.72
C LYS A 199 -16.49 1.52 19.96
N ARG A 200 -15.89 0.57 20.69
CA ARG A 200 -16.49 -0.01 21.90
C ARG A 200 -16.70 1.03 23.00
N ASP A 201 -15.69 1.89 23.22
CA ASP A 201 -15.71 2.88 24.31
C ASP A 201 -16.69 4.03 24.07
N SER A 202 -16.92 4.41 22.79
CA SER A 202 -17.78 5.53 22.42
C SER A 202 -19.13 5.13 21.83
N ALA A 203 -19.43 3.84 21.69
CA ALA A 203 -20.61 3.31 20.97
C ALA A 203 -20.78 3.91 19.56
N MET A 204 -19.66 4.25 18.90
CA MET A 204 -19.60 4.87 17.58
C MET A 204 -19.95 3.85 16.49
N SER A 205 -20.65 4.31 15.46
CA SER A 205 -20.89 3.52 14.24
C SER A 205 -19.76 3.73 13.24
N MET A 206 -19.53 2.77 12.34
CA MET A 206 -18.43 2.87 11.40
C MET A 206 -18.85 2.47 9.98
N LEU A 207 -18.50 3.30 8.98
CA LEU A 207 -18.47 2.92 7.57
C LEU A 207 -17.02 2.71 7.20
N PHE A 208 -16.62 1.45 6.99
CA PHE A 208 -15.25 1.06 6.77
C PHE A 208 -15.04 0.68 5.29
N ILE A 209 -14.16 1.39 4.61
CA ILE A 209 -13.84 1.13 3.20
C ILE A 209 -12.47 0.45 3.15
N THR A 210 -12.40 -0.68 2.48
CA THR A 210 -11.15 -1.39 2.24
C THR A 210 -11.29 -2.35 1.05
N HIS A 211 -10.16 -2.72 0.48
CA HIS A 211 -10.05 -3.83 -0.46
C HIS A 211 -9.55 -5.12 0.21
N ASP A 212 -9.10 -5.07 1.48
CA ASP A 212 -8.61 -6.23 2.23
C ASP A 212 -9.75 -6.95 2.96
N LEU A 213 -10.14 -8.11 2.44
CA LEU A 213 -11.20 -8.94 2.99
C LEU A 213 -10.85 -9.56 4.34
N THR A 214 -9.55 -9.70 4.67
CA THR A 214 -9.11 -10.20 5.98
C THR A 214 -9.49 -9.20 7.08
N ILE A 215 -9.29 -7.91 6.80
CA ILE A 215 -9.71 -6.83 7.71
C ILE A 215 -11.23 -6.84 7.88
N VAL A 216 -11.97 -6.93 6.77
CA VAL A 216 -13.44 -6.93 6.79
C VAL A 216 -13.99 -8.05 7.68
N ARG A 217 -13.43 -9.25 7.57
CA ARG A 217 -13.84 -10.41 8.37
C ARG A 217 -13.68 -10.19 9.86
N LYS A 218 -12.68 -9.38 10.25
CA LYS A 218 -12.39 -9.08 11.65
C LYS A 218 -13.34 -8.03 12.24
N ILE A 219 -13.57 -6.91 11.51
CA ILE A 219 -14.16 -5.71 12.11
C ILE A 219 -15.59 -5.42 11.68
N ALA A 220 -16.06 -5.97 10.55
CA ALA A 220 -17.36 -5.62 9.99
C ALA A 220 -18.49 -6.54 10.48
N ASP A 221 -19.63 -5.95 10.85
CA ASP A 221 -20.85 -6.67 11.13
C ASP A 221 -21.56 -7.06 9.83
N ARG A 222 -21.51 -6.19 8.82
CA ARG A 222 -22.14 -6.35 7.51
C ARG A 222 -21.23 -5.84 6.39
N VAL A 223 -21.34 -6.48 5.23
CA VAL A 223 -20.56 -6.16 4.04
C VAL A 223 -21.47 -5.74 2.90
N CYS A 224 -21.06 -4.69 2.19
CA CYS A 224 -21.60 -4.26 0.90
C CYS A 224 -20.49 -4.40 -0.15
N VAL A 225 -20.67 -5.29 -1.11
CA VAL A 225 -19.70 -5.52 -2.19
C VAL A 225 -20.04 -4.61 -3.36
N MET A 226 -19.11 -3.74 -3.75
CA MET A 226 -19.26 -2.80 -4.87
C MET A 226 -18.48 -3.23 -6.10
N LYS A 227 -19.11 -3.12 -7.26
CA LYS A 227 -18.50 -3.29 -8.58
C LYS A 227 -19.08 -2.28 -9.56
N ASP A 228 -18.22 -1.62 -10.34
CA ASP A 228 -18.61 -0.73 -11.44
C ASP A 228 -19.66 0.33 -11.04
N GLY A 229 -19.58 0.84 -9.80
CA GLY A 229 -20.50 1.85 -9.26
C GLY A 229 -21.78 1.31 -8.65
N GLU A 230 -21.96 0.00 -8.54
CA GLU A 230 -23.16 -0.64 -8.00
C GLU A 230 -22.84 -1.54 -6.80
N ILE A 231 -23.80 -1.69 -5.87
CA ILE A 231 -23.72 -2.74 -4.86
C ILE A 231 -24.27 -4.02 -5.48
N VAL A 232 -23.40 -5.01 -5.67
CA VAL A 232 -23.74 -6.29 -6.30
C VAL A 232 -24.18 -7.36 -5.28
N GLU A 233 -23.72 -7.24 -4.03
CA GLU A 233 -24.11 -8.13 -2.94
C GLU A 233 -24.01 -7.43 -1.59
N THR A 234 -24.92 -7.74 -0.67
CA THR A 234 -24.90 -7.24 0.71
C THR A 234 -25.42 -8.30 1.66
N GLY A 235 -24.83 -8.40 2.84
CA GLY A 235 -25.25 -9.33 3.87
C GLY A 235 -24.39 -9.28 5.13
N PRO A 236 -24.76 -10.03 6.18
CA PRO A 236 -23.91 -10.26 7.33
C PRO A 236 -22.54 -10.79 6.90
N THR A 237 -21.48 -10.36 7.57
CA THR A 237 -20.10 -10.71 7.21
C THR A 237 -19.92 -12.23 7.11
N ASP A 238 -20.33 -12.99 8.12
CA ASP A 238 -20.19 -14.45 8.11
C ASP A 238 -20.90 -15.11 6.92
N GLN A 239 -22.07 -14.60 6.52
CA GLN A 239 -22.82 -15.13 5.38
C GLN A 239 -22.11 -14.88 4.06
N ILE A 240 -21.62 -13.65 3.83
CA ILE A 240 -20.90 -13.27 2.60
C ILE A 240 -19.65 -14.13 2.42
N PHE A 241 -18.91 -14.38 3.51
CA PHE A 241 -17.70 -15.20 3.45
C PHE A 241 -17.96 -16.71 3.35
N ALA A 242 -19.02 -17.21 3.98
CA ALA A 242 -19.34 -18.64 3.96
C ALA A 242 -20.05 -19.08 2.68
N ASN A 243 -20.89 -18.21 2.10
CA ASN A 243 -21.76 -18.57 0.98
C ASN A 243 -22.03 -17.35 0.06
N PRO A 244 -20.99 -16.81 -0.60
CA PRO A 244 -21.15 -15.71 -1.55
C PRO A 244 -22.03 -16.11 -2.72
N GLN A 245 -23.04 -15.30 -3.06
CA GLN A 245 -24.00 -15.60 -4.12
C GLN A 245 -23.58 -14.99 -5.46
N HIS A 246 -23.02 -13.78 -5.44
CA HIS A 246 -22.66 -13.08 -6.66
C HIS A 246 -21.29 -13.57 -7.20
N PRO A 247 -21.14 -13.85 -8.51
CA PRO A 247 -19.89 -14.35 -9.09
C PRO A 247 -18.67 -13.45 -8.80
N TYR A 248 -18.86 -12.14 -8.76
CA TYR A 248 -17.81 -11.19 -8.42
C TYR A 248 -17.36 -11.32 -6.96
N THR A 249 -18.28 -11.52 -6.02
CA THR A 249 -17.94 -11.76 -4.61
C THR A 249 -17.15 -13.06 -4.45
N GLN A 250 -17.56 -14.12 -5.16
CA GLN A 250 -16.83 -15.39 -5.20
C GLN A 250 -15.41 -15.20 -5.73
N MET A 251 -15.26 -14.46 -6.81
CA MET A 251 -13.96 -14.12 -7.39
C MET A 251 -13.10 -13.31 -6.40
N LEU A 252 -13.66 -12.29 -5.75
CA LEU A 252 -12.97 -11.45 -4.77
C LEU A 252 -12.45 -12.27 -3.57
N ILE A 253 -13.29 -13.17 -3.04
CA ILE A 253 -12.91 -14.05 -1.91
C ILE A 253 -11.87 -15.08 -2.34
N ALA A 254 -11.94 -15.57 -3.57
CA ALA A 254 -10.97 -16.51 -4.14
C ALA A 254 -9.66 -15.85 -4.59
N ALA A 255 -9.61 -14.52 -4.72
CA ALA A 255 -8.48 -13.77 -5.28
C ALA A 255 -7.28 -13.61 -4.33
N GLU A 256 -7.21 -14.38 -3.23
CA GLU A 256 -6.00 -14.40 -2.43
C GLU A 256 -4.84 -15.00 -3.25
N ALA A 257 -3.67 -14.37 -3.17
CA ALA A 257 -2.46 -14.92 -3.77
C ALA A 257 -2.23 -16.33 -3.23
N SER A 258 -2.43 -17.32 -4.08
CA SER A 258 -2.41 -18.74 -3.74
C SER A 258 -1.35 -19.49 -4.53
N GLY A 259 -1.06 -20.74 -4.13
CA GLY A 259 -0.06 -21.57 -4.76
C GLY A 259 1.29 -21.55 -4.04
N GLN A 260 2.25 -22.23 -4.61
CA GLN A 260 3.63 -22.34 -4.09
C GLN A 260 4.61 -22.11 -5.24
N ALA A 261 5.79 -21.63 -4.89
CA ALA A 261 6.90 -21.50 -5.83
C ALA A 261 7.28 -22.87 -6.41
N ALA A 262 7.60 -22.92 -7.70
CA ALA A 262 8.04 -24.15 -8.34
C ALA A 262 9.41 -24.58 -7.79
N PRO A 263 9.66 -25.88 -7.52
CA PRO A 263 10.91 -26.32 -6.93
C PRO A 263 12.12 -25.96 -7.80
N VAL A 264 13.20 -25.51 -7.16
CA VAL A 264 14.46 -25.16 -7.83
C VAL A 264 15.47 -26.28 -7.59
N PRO A 265 16.21 -26.74 -8.63
CA PRO A 265 17.27 -27.71 -8.47
C PRO A 265 18.38 -27.21 -7.53
N ASP A 266 18.91 -28.10 -6.67
CA ASP A 266 19.98 -27.77 -5.72
C ASP A 266 21.28 -27.31 -6.41
N ASP A 267 21.53 -27.78 -7.63
CA ASP A 267 22.67 -27.44 -8.47
C ASP A 267 22.44 -26.21 -9.36
N ALA A 268 21.29 -25.55 -9.29
CA ALA A 268 21.01 -24.33 -10.03
C ALA A 268 22.09 -23.26 -9.76
N PRO A 269 22.58 -22.56 -10.80
CA PRO A 269 23.68 -21.61 -10.66
C PRO A 269 23.30 -20.43 -9.77
N VAL A 270 24.26 -20.01 -8.92
CA VAL A 270 24.09 -18.83 -8.06
C VAL A 270 24.11 -17.57 -8.93
N MET A 271 23.03 -16.78 -8.85
CA MET A 271 22.88 -15.52 -9.59
C MET A 271 23.37 -14.34 -8.77
N ALA A 272 22.99 -14.26 -7.49
CA ALA A 272 23.44 -13.18 -6.59
C ALA A 272 23.84 -13.76 -5.23
N GLU A 273 24.90 -13.20 -4.66
CA GLU A 273 25.41 -13.58 -3.35
C GLU A 273 25.94 -12.34 -2.63
N THR A 274 25.67 -12.24 -1.33
CA THR A 274 26.29 -11.24 -0.46
C THR A 274 26.89 -11.88 0.77
N GLU A 275 28.00 -11.34 1.26
CA GLU A 275 28.65 -11.74 2.50
C GLU A 275 28.94 -10.51 3.36
N ASN A 276 28.42 -10.53 4.60
CA ASN A 276 28.60 -9.47 5.60
C ASN A 276 28.32 -8.07 5.06
N LEU A 277 27.24 -7.91 4.24
CA LEU A 277 26.91 -6.66 3.58
C LEU A 277 26.38 -5.65 4.62
N ARG A 278 27.02 -4.46 4.66
CA ARG A 278 26.67 -3.37 5.59
C ARG A 278 26.43 -2.09 4.83
N ILE A 279 25.38 -1.37 5.24
CA ILE A 279 25.02 -0.07 4.64
C ILE A 279 24.78 0.92 5.79
N TRP A 280 25.77 1.81 6.02
CA TRP A 280 25.76 2.80 7.08
C TRP A 280 25.87 4.20 6.49
N PHE A 281 24.85 5.03 6.70
CA PHE A 281 24.82 6.41 6.23
C PHE A 281 25.40 7.34 7.31
N PRO A 282 26.45 8.13 7.01
CA PRO A 282 27.05 9.03 7.98
C PRO A 282 26.15 10.22 8.31
N ILE A 283 25.88 10.46 9.59
CA ILE A 283 25.21 11.66 10.10
C ILE A 283 26.26 12.76 10.24
N LYS A 284 26.20 13.76 9.35
CA LYS A 284 27.12 14.90 9.35
C LYS A 284 26.56 16.06 10.17
N ARG A 285 27.31 16.58 11.16
CA ARG A 285 26.91 17.73 11.99
C ARG A 285 27.96 18.85 11.96
N GLY A 286 27.47 20.08 12.21
CA GLY A 286 28.29 21.30 12.29
C GLY A 286 28.74 21.85 10.94
N LEU A 287 29.37 23.04 10.97
CA LEU A 287 29.83 23.80 9.78
C LEU A 287 30.85 22.99 8.93
N LEU A 288 31.68 22.20 9.60
CA LEU A 288 32.70 21.37 8.96
C LEU A 288 32.19 19.98 8.53
N ARG A 289 30.88 19.72 8.61
CA ARG A 289 30.24 18.44 8.22
C ARG A 289 30.97 17.19 8.76
N ARG A 290 31.42 17.22 10.01
CA ARG A 290 32.06 16.08 10.65
C ARG A 290 31.04 14.99 10.93
N THR A 291 31.46 13.71 10.75
CA THR A 291 30.60 12.55 11.06
C THR A 291 30.39 12.48 12.58
N ALA A 292 29.14 12.66 13.02
CA ALA A 292 28.71 12.59 14.41
C ALA A 292 28.14 11.22 14.79
N GLY A 293 27.85 10.38 13.80
CA GLY A 293 27.29 9.03 13.97
C GLY A 293 26.90 8.43 12.63
N TYR A 294 26.21 7.29 12.68
CA TYR A 294 25.73 6.60 11.49
C TYR A 294 24.28 6.15 11.68
N VAL A 295 23.48 6.27 10.62
CA VAL A 295 22.25 5.51 10.48
C VAL A 295 22.63 4.16 9.91
N LYS A 296 22.49 3.11 10.69
CA LYS A 296 22.83 1.74 10.33
C LYS A 296 21.62 1.10 9.63
N ALA A 297 21.48 1.35 8.32
CA ALA A 297 20.33 0.89 7.57
C ALA A 297 20.34 -0.62 7.31
N VAL A 298 21.53 -1.23 7.18
CA VAL A 298 21.75 -2.68 7.16
C VAL A 298 23.06 -2.96 7.91
N ASN A 299 23.02 -3.84 8.89
CA ASN A 299 24.17 -4.13 9.73
C ASN A 299 25.01 -5.30 9.23
N ASP A 300 24.36 -6.38 8.83
CA ASP A 300 25.01 -7.58 8.32
C ASP A 300 23.99 -8.39 7.53
N ALA A 301 24.14 -8.46 6.22
CA ALA A 301 23.24 -9.24 5.39
C ALA A 301 24.04 -10.21 4.51
N THR A 302 23.86 -11.48 4.77
CA THR A 302 24.41 -12.59 3.97
C THR A 302 23.24 -13.33 3.33
N LEU A 303 23.25 -13.40 2.00
CA LEU A 303 22.21 -14.09 1.24
C LEU A 303 22.76 -14.73 -0.04
N THR A 304 22.01 -15.68 -0.57
CA THR A 304 22.30 -16.35 -1.84
C THR A 304 20.99 -16.60 -2.58
N VAL A 305 20.95 -16.24 -3.87
CA VAL A 305 19.81 -16.47 -4.74
C VAL A 305 20.28 -17.19 -6.00
N ARG A 306 19.60 -18.30 -6.35
CA ARG A 306 19.91 -19.14 -7.50
C ARG A 306 19.01 -18.81 -8.71
N ALA A 307 19.37 -19.27 -9.89
CA ALA A 307 18.51 -19.20 -11.07
C ALA A 307 17.18 -19.93 -10.80
N GLY A 308 16.06 -19.29 -11.17
CA GLY A 308 14.71 -19.81 -10.90
C GLY A 308 14.26 -19.64 -9.43
N GLU A 309 15.12 -19.15 -8.53
CA GLU A 309 14.81 -18.97 -7.10
C GLU A 309 14.26 -17.58 -6.81
N THR A 310 13.31 -17.49 -5.89
CA THR A 310 12.85 -16.24 -5.30
C THR A 310 13.24 -16.19 -3.82
N LEU A 311 13.98 -15.15 -3.43
CA LEU A 311 14.20 -14.78 -2.03
C LEU A 311 13.23 -13.68 -1.65
N GLY A 312 12.29 -13.96 -0.76
CA GLY A 312 11.40 -12.98 -0.14
C GLY A 312 12.11 -12.24 0.97
N ILE A 313 12.05 -10.90 0.97
CA ILE A 313 12.58 -10.05 2.06
C ILE A 313 11.41 -9.31 2.69
N VAL A 314 11.17 -9.53 3.98
CA VAL A 314 10.04 -8.99 4.72
C VAL A 314 10.48 -8.23 5.98
N GLY A 315 9.60 -7.43 6.55
CA GLY A 315 9.82 -6.65 7.77
C GLY A 315 9.10 -5.31 7.72
N GLU A 316 9.10 -4.59 8.82
CA GLU A 316 8.48 -3.28 8.95
C GLU A 316 9.04 -2.23 7.99
N SER A 317 8.29 -1.14 7.77
CA SER A 317 8.79 0.02 7.04
C SER A 317 10.02 0.61 7.73
N GLY A 318 11.07 0.90 6.95
CA GLY A 318 12.34 1.38 7.49
C GLY A 318 13.26 0.30 8.06
N SER A 319 12.93 -1.00 7.96
CA SER A 319 13.84 -2.08 8.41
C SER A 319 15.07 -2.29 7.53
N GLY A 320 15.18 -1.59 6.37
CA GLY A 320 16.37 -1.63 5.51
C GLY A 320 16.21 -2.44 4.22
N LYS A 321 15.05 -3.02 3.91
CA LYS A 321 14.79 -3.89 2.75
C LYS A 321 15.16 -3.24 1.40
N THR A 322 14.57 -2.10 1.08
CA THR A 322 14.88 -1.33 -0.13
C THR A 322 16.34 -0.90 -0.17
N THR A 323 16.92 -0.54 0.98
CA THR A 323 18.34 -0.17 1.09
C THR A 323 19.24 -1.36 0.75
N LEU A 324 18.92 -2.56 1.25
CA LEU A 324 19.61 -3.79 0.92
C LEU A 324 19.55 -4.08 -0.59
N ALA A 325 18.35 -4.00 -1.17
CA ALA A 325 18.14 -4.18 -2.61
C ALA A 325 18.96 -3.20 -3.46
N MET A 326 18.95 -1.91 -3.11
CA MET A 326 19.74 -0.89 -3.80
C MET A 326 21.26 -1.16 -3.72
N ALA A 327 21.74 -1.68 -2.59
CA ALA A 327 23.14 -2.03 -2.41
C ALA A 327 23.53 -3.24 -3.27
N ILE A 328 22.70 -4.30 -3.32
CA ILE A 328 22.90 -5.47 -4.18
C ILE A 328 22.98 -5.02 -5.65
N MET A 329 22.10 -4.11 -6.06
CA MET A 329 22.10 -3.51 -7.41
C MET A 329 23.25 -2.53 -7.65
N ARG A 330 24.13 -2.29 -6.67
CA ARG A 330 25.23 -1.30 -6.75
C ARG A 330 24.74 0.11 -7.12
N LEU A 331 23.55 0.48 -6.64
CA LEU A 331 22.99 1.83 -6.77
C LEU A 331 23.44 2.75 -5.63
N ILE A 332 23.77 2.16 -4.47
CA ILE A 332 24.32 2.86 -3.31
C ILE A 332 25.60 2.17 -2.82
N ASN A 333 26.41 2.89 -2.05
CA ASN A 333 27.64 2.36 -1.50
C ASN A 333 27.36 1.45 -0.29
N SER A 334 28.13 0.37 -0.19
CA SER A 334 28.08 -0.60 0.89
C SER A 334 29.48 -1.07 1.26
N THR A 335 29.61 -1.84 2.32
CA THR A 335 30.82 -2.62 2.66
C THR A 335 30.44 -4.09 2.78
N GLY A 336 31.38 -5.00 2.61
CA GLY A 336 31.14 -6.44 2.49
C GLY A 336 31.30 -6.89 1.04
N ARG A 337 31.02 -8.15 0.73
CA ARG A 337 31.13 -8.71 -0.62
C ARG A 337 29.78 -8.75 -1.32
N ILE A 338 29.76 -8.45 -2.62
CA ILE A 338 28.60 -8.65 -3.51
C ILE A 338 29.12 -9.37 -4.74
N ALA A 339 28.60 -10.56 -5.02
CA ALA A 339 28.90 -11.30 -6.22
C ALA A 339 27.66 -11.46 -7.12
N PHE A 340 27.84 -11.35 -8.42
CA PHE A 340 26.82 -11.58 -9.44
C PHE A 340 27.35 -12.56 -10.49
N VAL A 341 26.63 -13.68 -10.68
CA VAL A 341 27.03 -14.79 -11.58
C VAL A 341 28.49 -15.19 -11.32
N GLY A 342 28.84 -15.39 -10.04
CA GLY A 342 30.19 -15.80 -9.61
C GLY A 342 31.28 -14.73 -9.66
N ASN A 343 31.00 -13.55 -10.19
CA ASN A 343 31.96 -12.44 -10.27
C ASN A 343 31.73 -11.46 -9.12
N ASP A 344 32.81 -11.09 -8.41
CA ASP A 344 32.75 -10.02 -7.42
C ASP A 344 32.52 -8.67 -8.10
N ILE A 345 31.42 -7.99 -7.73
CA ILE A 345 31.03 -6.70 -8.29
C ILE A 345 31.19 -5.54 -7.32
N HIS A 346 31.65 -5.84 -6.08
CA HIS A 346 31.73 -4.83 -5.01
C HIS A 346 32.63 -3.66 -5.34
N GLU A 347 33.82 -3.93 -5.90
CA GLU A 347 34.82 -2.93 -6.24
C GLU A 347 34.64 -2.31 -7.64
N LEU A 348 33.67 -2.78 -8.44
CA LEU A 348 33.49 -2.31 -9.81
C LEU A 348 33.04 -0.84 -9.86
N ASN A 349 33.67 -0.07 -10.75
CA ASN A 349 33.25 1.29 -11.03
C ASN A 349 32.04 1.32 -12.00
N GLN A 350 31.44 2.51 -12.21
CA GLN A 350 30.23 2.67 -13.02
C GLN A 350 30.38 2.18 -14.47
N LYS A 351 31.57 2.32 -15.08
CA LYS A 351 31.82 1.82 -16.45
C LYS A 351 31.84 0.30 -16.51
N GLN A 352 32.41 -0.34 -15.50
CA GLN A 352 32.47 -1.79 -15.37
C GLN A 352 31.09 -2.39 -15.00
N MET A 353 30.29 -1.67 -14.21
CA MET A 353 28.92 -2.07 -13.87
C MET A 353 27.95 -1.95 -15.04
N ARG A 354 28.15 -1.02 -15.96
CA ARG A 354 27.22 -0.73 -17.06
C ARG A 354 26.82 -1.97 -17.89
N PRO A 355 27.74 -2.86 -18.33
CA PRO A 355 27.37 -4.08 -19.04
C PRO A 355 26.50 -5.03 -18.21
N LEU A 356 26.75 -5.12 -16.88
CA LEU A 356 26.04 -6.03 -15.99
C LEU A 356 24.62 -5.56 -15.67
N ARG A 357 24.34 -4.26 -15.84
CA ARG A 357 23.01 -3.70 -15.56
C ARG A 357 21.91 -4.21 -16.49
N SER A 358 22.25 -4.69 -17.69
CA SER A 358 21.28 -5.37 -18.56
C SER A 358 20.79 -6.68 -17.95
N ASP A 359 21.68 -7.38 -17.24
CA ASP A 359 21.39 -8.68 -16.60
C ASP A 359 20.78 -8.53 -15.19
N MET A 360 20.85 -7.34 -14.61
CA MET A 360 20.32 -7.00 -13.27
C MET A 360 19.33 -5.85 -13.38
N GLN A 361 18.05 -6.12 -13.18
CA GLN A 361 17.00 -5.12 -13.30
C GLN A 361 16.26 -4.92 -11.96
N ILE A 362 15.62 -3.76 -11.81
CA ILE A 362 14.82 -3.43 -10.63
C ILE A 362 13.46 -2.88 -11.05
N VAL A 363 12.42 -3.33 -10.38
CA VAL A 363 11.07 -2.76 -10.42
C VAL A 363 10.83 -2.09 -9.07
N PHE A 364 10.62 -0.78 -9.08
CA PHE A 364 10.43 0.03 -7.87
C PHE A 364 9.00 -0.01 -7.36
N GLN A 365 8.83 0.29 -6.08
CA GLN A 365 7.58 0.31 -5.33
C GLN A 365 6.51 1.22 -5.95
N ASP A 366 6.89 2.41 -6.42
CA ASP A 366 5.95 3.38 -6.99
C ASP A 366 5.99 3.33 -8.53
N PRO A 367 4.99 2.73 -9.18
CA PRO A 367 4.90 2.71 -10.63
C PRO A 367 4.61 4.10 -11.22
N PHE A 368 4.01 5.03 -10.46
CA PHE A 368 3.76 6.40 -10.91
C PHE A 368 5.06 7.21 -11.00
N GLY A 369 5.88 7.17 -9.94
CA GLY A 369 7.16 7.87 -9.90
C GLY A 369 8.25 7.23 -10.75
N SER A 370 8.15 5.93 -11.03
CA SER A 370 9.14 5.19 -11.81
C SER A 370 8.98 5.29 -13.33
N LEU A 371 7.79 5.65 -13.82
CA LEU A 371 7.50 5.83 -15.25
C LEU A 371 7.44 7.32 -15.59
N SER A 372 8.23 7.75 -16.59
CA SER A 372 8.22 9.15 -17.04
C SER A 372 6.85 9.53 -17.61
N PRO A 373 6.13 10.52 -17.03
CA PRO A 373 4.81 10.92 -17.52
C PRO A 373 4.83 11.59 -18.90
N ARG A 374 6.03 11.94 -19.40
CA ARG A 374 6.23 12.61 -20.69
C ARG A 374 6.64 11.67 -21.82
N MET A 375 6.82 10.38 -21.52
CA MET A 375 7.20 9.36 -22.48
C MET A 375 6.03 8.41 -22.75
N THR A 376 5.91 7.94 -23.97
CA THR A 376 4.96 6.88 -24.31
C THR A 376 5.44 5.54 -23.74
N VAL A 377 4.53 4.55 -23.65
CA VAL A 377 4.87 3.19 -23.22
C VAL A 377 6.00 2.60 -24.07
N GLU A 378 5.95 2.76 -25.40
CA GLU A 378 7.02 2.34 -26.31
C GLU A 378 8.38 2.94 -25.92
N GLN A 379 8.42 4.25 -25.68
CA GLN A 379 9.65 4.95 -25.30
C GLN A 379 10.19 4.48 -23.94
N ILE A 380 9.32 4.28 -22.96
CA ILE A 380 9.69 3.79 -21.62
C ILE A 380 10.27 2.39 -21.70
N VAL A 381 9.63 1.50 -22.44
CA VAL A 381 10.05 0.10 -22.54
C VAL A 381 11.35 -0.04 -23.35
N THR A 382 11.54 0.78 -24.41
CA THR A 382 12.74 0.72 -25.26
C THR A 382 13.96 1.42 -24.66
N GLU A 383 13.81 2.26 -23.64
CA GLU A 383 14.93 3.04 -23.05
C GLU A 383 16.14 2.16 -22.70
N GLY A 384 15.89 0.98 -22.08
CA GLY A 384 16.94 0.02 -21.75
C GLY A 384 17.68 -0.53 -22.99
N LEU A 385 16.97 -0.80 -24.08
CA LEU A 385 17.57 -1.25 -25.34
C LEU A 385 18.46 -0.16 -25.96
N ASP A 386 18.03 1.09 -25.89
CA ASP A 386 18.80 2.23 -26.43
C ASP A 386 20.14 2.42 -25.72
N ILE A 387 20.18 2.10 -24.41
CA ILE A 387 21.38 2.23 -23.58
C ILE A 387 22.29 1.02 -23.71
N HIS A 388 21.75 -0.20 -23.72
CA HIS A 388 22.51 -1.44 -23.58
C HIS A 388 22.78 -2.15 -24.92
N ARG A 389 21.92 -1.92 -25.92
CA ARG A 389 22.03 -2.52 -27.27
C ARG A 389 22.14 -1.46 -28.37
N ALA A 390 22.76 -0.33 -28.04
CA ALA A 390 22.96 0.76 -28.99
C ALA A 390 23.75 0.28 -30.21
N GLY A 391 23.17 0.48 -31.40
CA GLY A 391 23.80 0.09 -32.67
C GLY A 391 23.45 -1.31 -33.20
N GLU A 392 22.71 -2.13 -32.42
CA GLU A 392 22.16 -3.37 -32.95
C GLU A 392 20.96 -3.06 -33.88
N LYS A 393 20.89 -3.78 -35.02
CA LYS A 393 19.73 -3.69 -35.93
C LYS A 393 18.58 -4.55 -35.34
N ILE A 394 17.81 -4.00 -34.41
CA ILE A 394 16.73 -4.68 -33.75
C ILE A 394 15.40 -3.99 -34.13
N ASP A 395 14.39 -4.77 -34.45
CA ASP A 395 13.02 -4.25 -34.55
C ASP A 395 12.47 -4.00 -33.15
N LYS A 396 12.74 -2.81 -32.62
CA LYS A 396 12.31 -2.41 -31.27
C LYS A 396 10.80 -2.44 -31.12
N LYS A 397 10.07 -2.06 -32.17
CA LYS A 397 8.61 -2.01 -32.14
C LYS A 397 8.01 -3.41 -31.97
N GLN A 398 8.57 -4.40 -32.69
CA GLN A 398 8.15 -5.79 -32.54
C GLN A 398 8.50 -6.32 -31.14
N LEU A 399 9.69 -6.04 -30.60
CA LEU A 399 10.07 -6.45 -29.25
C LEU A 399 9.17 -5.84 -28.19
N VAL A 400 8.77 -4.57 -28.34
CA VAL A 400 7.80 -3.94 -27.42
C VAL A 400 6.44 -4.60 -27.52
N ALA A 401 5.96 -4.90 -28.74
CA ALA A 401 4.69 -5.60 -28.93
C ALA A 401 4.71 -6.98 -28.26
N ASP A 402 5.80 -7.73 -28.42
CA ASP A 402 5.97 -9.05 -27.83
C ASP A 402 5.98 -8.98 -26.30
N ILE A 403 6.78 -8.07 -25.70
CA ILE A 403 6.84 -7.96 -24.24
C ILE A 403 5.55 -7.43 -23.61
N LEU A 404 4.84 -6.51 -24.28
CA LEU A 404 3.53 -6.06 -23.81
C LEU A 404 2.52 -7.21 -23.81
N THR A 405 2.52 -8.04 -24.83
CA THR A 405 1.70 -9.25 -24.88
C THR A 405 2.06 -10.22 -23.73
N GLU A 406 3.36 -10.42 -23.47
CA GLU A 406 3.83 -11.28 -22.37
C GLU A 406 3.37 -10.79 -20.99
N VAL A 407 3.34 -9.48 -20.77
CA VAL A 407 2.82 -8.91 -19.50
C VAL A 407 1.30 -8.73 -19.50
N GLY A 408 0.58 -9.22 -20.51
CA GLY A 408 -0.87 -9.17 -20.61
C GLY A 408 -1.43 -7.77 -20.92
N LEU A 409 -0.70 -6.97 -21.72
CA LEU A 409 -1.16 -5.69 -22.24
C LEU A 409 -1.34 -5.76 -23.76
N ASP A 410 -2.35 -5.03 -24.26
CA ASP A 410 -2.56 -4.90 -25.72
C ASP A 410 -1.44 -4.07 -26.34
N PRO A 411 -0.69 -4.60 -27.33
CA PRO A 411 0.33 -3.86 -28.06
C PRO A 411 -0.16 -2.56 -28.71
N ALA A 412 -1.44 -2.45 -29.05
CA ALA A 412 -2.02 -1.23 -29.60
C ALA A 412 -1.91 -0.03 -28.64
N LEU A 413 -1.69 -0.28 -27.35
CA LEU A 413 -1.57 0.75 -26.32
C LEU A 413 -0.16 1.36 -26.21
N MET A 414 0.82 0.91 -26.98
CA MET A 414 2.22 1.34 -26.88
C MET A 414 2.44 2.84 -27.13
N SER A 415 1.54 3.52 -27.85
CA SER A 415 1.62 4.96 -28.11
C SER A 415 1.01 5.84 -27.02
N ARG A 416 0.36 5.24 -26.02
CA ARG A 416 -0.26 5.97 -24.90
C ARG A 416 0.75 6.37 -23.82
N TYR A 417 0.34 7.31 -22.99
CA TYR A 417 1.12 7.81 -21.85
C TYR A 417 0.74 7.10 -20.54
N PRO A 418 1.65 6.99 -19.55
CA PRO A 418 1.39 6.30 -18.30
C PRO A 418 0.14 6.75 -17.55
N HIS A 419 -0.22 8.04 -17.61
CA HIS A 419 -1.39 8.57 -16.92
C HIS A 419 -2.74 8.05 -17.47
N GLU A 420 -2.74 7.45 -18.66
CA GLU A 420 -3.93 6.86 -19.28
C GLU A 420 -4.20 5.41 -18.81
N PHE A 421 -3.35 4.85 -17.94
CA PHE A 421 -3.41 3.47 -17.48
C PHE A 421 -3.78 3.35 -16.01
N SER A 422 -4.45 2.25 -15.64
CA SER A 422 -4.68 1.89 -14.24
C SER A 422 -3.37 1.54 -13.50
N GLY A 423 -3.41 1.50 -12.16
CA GLY A 423 -2.26 1.12 -11.34
C GLY A 423 -1.65 -0.22 -11.74
N GLY A 424 -2.48 -1.26 -11.90
CA GLY A 424 -2.04 -2.59 -12.32
C GLY A 424 -1.46 -2.62 -13.73
N GLN A 425 -2.01 -1.84 -14.66
CA GLN A 425 -1.46 -1.72 -16.02
C GLN A 425 -0.09 -1.00 -16.00
N ARG A 426 0.08 0.05 -15.18
CA ARG A 426 1.38 0.72 -14.99
C ARG A 426 2.43 -0.23 -14.39
N GLN A 427 2.02 -1.06 -13.45
CA GLN A 427 2.90 -2.08 -12.88
C GLN A 427 3.35 -3.08 -13.95
N ARG A 428 2.47 -3.53 -14.82
CA ARG A 428 2.81 -4.39 -15.97
C ARG A 428 3.77 -3.69 -16.94
N ILE A 429 3.63 -2.38 -17.18
CA ILE A 429 4.58 -1.59 -17.98
C ILE A 429 5.95 -1.53 -17.30
N ALA A 430 6.02 -1.33 -15.97
CA ALA A 430 7.28 -1.33 -15.23
C ALA A 430 7.98 -2.70 -15.28
N ILE A 431 7.22 -3.80 -15.20
CA ILE A 431 7.73 -5.16 -15.40
C ILE A 431 8.21 -5.34 -16.85
N ALA A 432 7.44 -4.91 -17.85
CA ALA A 432 7.84 -4.98 -19.27
C ALA A 432 9.16 -4.24 -19.54
N ARG A 433 9.33 -3.03 -18.95
CA ARG A 433 10.58 -2.25 -19.03
C ARG A 433 11.80 -3.02 -18.50
N ALA A 434 11.63 -3.74 -17.39
CA ALA A 434 12.70 -4.56 -16.83
C ALA A 434 12.96 -5.81 -17.70
N MET A 435 11.90 -6.44 -18.20
CA MET A 435 11.97 -7.72 -18.90
C MET A 435 12.42 -7.63 -20.36
N ILE A 436 12.31 -6.47 -21.01
CA ILE A 436 12.73 -6.27 -22.41
C ILE A 436 14.21 -6.58 -22.63
N LEU A 437 15.03 -6.44 -21.59
CA LEU A 437 16.48 -6.73 -21.60
C LEU A 437 16.79 -8.22 -21.37
N ARG A 438 15.81 -9.05 -21.01
CA ARG A 438 15.98 -10.46 -20.64
C ARG A 438 17.01 -10.64 -19.52
N PRO A 439 16.80 -10.02 -18.35
CA PRO A 439 17.74 -10.07 -17.23
C PRO A 439 17.88 -11.48 -16.65
N LYS A 440 18.90 -11.70 -15.82
CA LYS A 440 19.10 -12.92 -15.02
C LYS A 440 18.60 -12.74 -13.58
N LEU A 441 18.67 -11.50 -13.07
CA LEU A 441 18.22 -11.12 -11.73
C LEU A 441 17.26 -9.93 -11.84
N VAL A 442 16.10 -10.04 -11.19
CA VAL A 442 15.17 -8.92 -11.02
C VAL A 442 14.92 -8.70 -9.55
N VAL A 443 15.19 -7.47 -9.10
CA VAL A 443 14.75 -7.00 -7.78
C VAL A 443 13.36 -6.40 -7.93
N LEU A 444 12.43 -6.86 -7.12
CA LEU A 444 11.03 -6.45 -7.10
C LEU A 444 10.78 -5.79 -5.73
N ASP A 445 10.79 -4.45 -5.71
CA ASP A 445 10.61 -3.69 -4.47
C ASP A 445 9.15 -3.31 -4.30
N GLU A 446 8.43 -4.05 -3.47
CA GLU A 446 7.00 -3.91 -3.19
C GLU A 446 6.12 -3.77 -4.45
N PRO A 447 6.24 -4.67 -5.45
CA PRO A 447 5.60 -4.48 -6.75
C PRO A 447 4.07 -4.59 -6.72
N THR A 448 3.48 -4.94 -5.60
CA THR A 448 2.02 -5.17 -5.44
C THR A 448 1.37 -4.29 -4.38
N SER A 449 2.13 -3.44 -3.66
CA SER A 449 1.65 -2.72 -2.47
C SER A 449 0.53 -1.70 -2.72
N ALA A 450 0.41 -1.18 -3.94
CA ALA A 450 -0.61 -0.19 -4.31
C ALA A 450 -1.74 -0.79 -5.17
N LEU A 451 -1.85 -2.12 -5.20
CA LEU A 451 -2.80 -2.83 -6.05
C LEU A 451 -3.89 -3.50 -5.21
N ASP A 452 -5.10 -3.57 -5.76
CA ASP A 452 -6.16 -4.39 -5.17
C ASP A 452 -5.84 -5.89 -5.26
N MET A 453 -6.48 -6.71 -4.43
CA MET A 453 -6.18 -8.14 -4.27
C MET A 453 -6.26 -8.93 -5.59
N THR A 454 -7.21 -8.60 -6.46
CA THR A 454 -7.39 -9.29 -7.74
C THR A 454 -6.23 -9.01 -8.68
N VAL A 455 -5.84 -7.74 -8.80
CA VAL A 455 -4.69 -7.33 -9.64
C VAL A 455 -3.39 -7.84 -9.04
N GLN A 456 -3.26 -7.85 -7.71
CA GLN A 456 -2.11 -8.41 -7.00
C GLN A 456 -1.91 -9.90 -7.32
N ALA A 457 -2.97 -10.71 -7.25
CA ALA A 457 -2.91 -12.12 -7.63
C ALA A 457 -2.47 -12.31 -9.09
N GLN A 458 -3.01 -11.52 -10.01
CA GLN A 458 -2.61 -11.55 -11.42
C GLN A 458 -1.13 -11.16 -11.65
N ILE A 459 -0.58 -10.23 -10.88
CA ILE A 459 0.84 -9.88 -10.95
C ILE A 459 1.70 -11.01 -10.40
N VAL A 460 1.29 -11.66 -9.33
CA VAL A 460 2.00 -12.83 -8.77
C VAL A 460 2.07 -13.96 -9.80
N ASP A 461 0.96 -14.28 -10.45
CA ASP A 461 0.91 -15.31 -11.51
C ASP A 461 1.79 -14.92 -12.70
N LEU A 462 1.72 -13.67 -13.16
CA LEU A 462 2.61 -13.15 -14.20
C LEU A 462 4.09 -13.30 -13.83
N LEU A 463 4.48 -12.98 -12.60
CA LEU A 463 5.87 -13.12 -12.16
C LEU A 463 6.32 -14.58 -12.12
N ARG A 464 5.44 -15.52 -11.73
CA ARG A 464 5.73 -16.96 -11.79
C ARG A 464 5.94 -17.43 -13.23
N ASP A 465 5.05 -17.04 -14.14
CA ASP A 465 5.14 -17.42 -15.56
C ASP A 465 6.44 -16.90 -16.19
N LEU A 466 6.80 -15.65 -15.92
CA LEU A 466 8.05 -15.06 -16.39
C LEU A 466 9.27 -15.75 -15.77
N GLN A 467 9.22 -16.08 -14.48
CA GLN A 467 10.29 -16.79 -13.78
C GLN A 467 10.51 -18.19 -14.40
N GLN A 468 9.44 -18.95 -14.59
CA GLN A 468 9.51 -20.28 -15.17
C GLN A 468 10.00 -20.23 -16.62
N LYS A 469 9.50 -19.27 -17.41
CA LYS A 469 9.87 -19.12 -18.83
C LYS A 469 11.34 -18.77 -19.05
N TYR A 470 11.91 -17.92 -18.17
CA TYR A 470 13.25 -17.36 -18.37
C TYR A 470 14.29 -17.81 -17.33
N GLY A 471 13.91 -18.62 -16.35
CA GLY A 471 14.80 -19.05 -15.27
C GLY A 471 15.29 -17.89 -14.38
N LEU A 472 14.43 -16.88 -14.16
CA LEU A 472 14.80 -15.66 -13.47
C LEU A 472 15.08 -15.89 -11.98
N ALA A 473 16.13 -15.26 -11.47
CA ALA A 473 16.31 -15.10 -10.03
C ALA A 473 15.56 -13.86 -9.56
N TYR A 474 14.78 -13.96 -8.48
CA TYR A 474 14.07 -12.83 -7.89
C TYR A 474 14.57 -12.52 -6.49
N ILE A 475 14.75 -11.25 -6.19
CA ILE A 475 14.74 -10.71 -4.83
C ILE A 475 13.43 -9.95 -4.69
N PHE A 476 12.51 -10.48 -3.91
CA PHE A 476 11.14 -10.00 -3.78
C PHE A 476 10.92 -9.35 -2.42
N ILE A 477 10.78 -8.04 -2.39
CA ILE A 477 10.49 -7.28 -1.17
C ILE A 477 8.99 -7.07 -1.08
N SER A 478 8.40 -7.42 0.05
CA SER A 478 6.99 -7.15 0.32
C SER A 478 6.74 -7.07 1.82
N HIS A 479 5.70 -6.33 2.17
CA HIS A 479 5.10 -6.39 3.50
C HIS A 479 3.92 -7.38 3.55
N ASP A 480 3.42 -7.85 2.40
CA ASP A 480 2.37 -8.85 2.32
C ASP A 480 2.95 -10.26 2.37
N LEU A 481 2.80 -10.91 3.53
CA LEU A 481 3.32 -12.26 3.76
C LEU A 481 2.58 -13.34 2.97
N LYS A 482 1.33 -13.11 2.57
CA LYS A 482 0.57 -14.05 1.72
C LYS A 482 1.21 -14.14 0.33
N VAL A 483 1.58 -13.00 -0.23
CA VAL A 483 2.29 -12.92 -1.52
C VAL A 483 3.67 -13.54 -1.42
N VAL A 484 4.42 -13.26 -0.35
CA VAL A 484 5.74 -13.86 -0.13
C VAL A 484 5.64 -15.38 -0.04
N ARG A 485 4.66 -15.91 0.71
CA ARG A 485 4.40 -17.34 0.81
C ARG A 485 4.09 -17.97 -0.55
N ALA A 486 3.36 -17.25 -1.40
CA ALA A 486 2.92 -17.74 -2.70
C ALA A 486 4.04 -17.74 -3.77
N LEU A 487 5.02 -16.83 -3.69
CA LEU A 487 6.02 -16.62 -4.74
C LEU A 487 7.44 -17.04 -4.33
N SER A 488 7.76 -17.08 -3.02
CA SER A 488 9.12 -17.22 -2.54
C SER A 488 9.49 -18.66 -2.15
N HIS A 489 10.75 -19.02 -2.37
CA HIS A 489 11.35 -20.30 -1.96
C HIS A 489 12.02 -20.17 -0.58
N LYS A 490 12.73 -19.05 -0.39
CA LYS A 490 13.39 -18.66 0.85
C LYS A 490 12.86 -17.32 1.31
N MET A 491 12.97 -17.08 2.59
CA MET A 491 12.53 -15.84 3.21
C MET A 491 13.60 -15.31 4.17
N MET A 492 13.74 -14.00 4.20
CA MET A 492 14.60 -13.24 5.10
C MET A 492 13.75 -12.19 5.83
N VAL A 493 13.75 -12.22 7.15
CA VAL A 493 13.02 -11.28 8.01
C VAL A 493 14.00 -10.23 8.50
N MET A 494 13.69 -8.95 8.27
CA MET A 494 14.53 -7.81 8.67
C MET A 494 13.82 -6.94 9.71
N ARG A 495 14.57 -6.52 10.74
CA ARG A 495 14.13 -5.58 11.77
C ARG A 495 15.23 -4.58 12.09
N ALA A 496 14.97 -3.28 12.00
CA ALA A 496 15.90 -2.20 12.37
C ALA A 496 17.32 -2.34 11.78
N GLY A 497 17.43 -2.85 10.55
CA GLY A 497 18.69 -3.05 9.84
C GLY A 497 19.35 -4.42 10.05
N ASP A 498 18.83 -5.25 10.94
CA ASP A 498 19.34 -6.60 11.19
C ASP A 498 18.49 -7.67 10.49
N VAL A 499 19.15 -8.74 10.03
CA VAL A 499 18.49 -9.97 9.61
C VAL A 499 18.22 -10.79 10.87
N VAL A 500 16.95 -10.87 11.28
CA VAL A 500 16.55 -11.55 12.54
C VAL A 500 16.24 -13.02 12.33
N GLU A 501 15.81 -13.39 11.12
CA GLU A 501 15.53 -14.77 10.76
C GLU A 501 15.67 -14.97 9.25
N ALA A 502 16.16 -16.13 8.80
CA ALA A 502 16.23 -16.52 7.40
C ALA A 502 16.16 -18.03 7.27
N GLY A 503 15.45 -18.51 6.25
CA GLY A 503 15.27 -19.94 6.01
C GLY A 503 14.42 -20.23 4.78
N SER A 504 14.02 -21.48 4.60
CA SER A 504 12.97 -21.82 3.63
C SER A 504 11.66 -21.14 4.04
N VAL A 505 10.81 -20.83 3.06
CA VAL A 505 9.48 -20.26 3.37
C VAL A 505 8.72 -21.19 4.31
N ALA A 506 8.74 -22.49 4.09
CA ALA A 506 8.06 -23.46 4.93
C ALA A 506 8.57 -23.42 6.39
N ASP A 507 9.89 -23.42 6.60
CA ASP A 507 10.46 -23.40 7.95
C ASP A 507 10.09 -22.12 8.71
N VAL A 508 10.22 -20.94 8.08
CA VAL A 508 9.95 -19.65 8.74
C VAL A 508 8.46 -19.50 9.05
N PHE A 509 7.56 -20.00 8.16
CA PHE A 509 6.11 -19.92 8.40
C PHE A 509 5.60 -20.94 9.41
N ASP A 510 6.09 -22.17 9.35
CA ASP A 510 5.55 -23.28 10.17
C ASP A 510 6.25 -23.37 11.53
N ASN A 511 7.51 -22.88 11.63
CA ASN A 511 8.31 -22.95 12.86
C ASN A 511 9.18 -21.69 13.07
N PRO A 512 8.56 -20.50 13.21
CA PRO A 512 9.29 -19.25 13.41
C PRO A 512 10.11 -19.26 14.70
N GLN A 513 11.39 -18.92 14.61
CA GLN A 513 12.34 -19.01 15.72
C GLN A 513 12.35 -17.76 16.58
N THR A 514 12.09 -16.58 16.01
CA THR A 514 12.13 -15.32 16.76
C THR A 514 10.73 -14.85 17.15
N ASP A 515 10.63 -14.14 18.27
CA ASP A 515 9.36 -13.54 18.72
C ASP A 515 8.86 -12.54 17.69
N TYR A 516 9.74 -11.75 17.09
CA TYR A 516 9.36 -10.79 16.06
C TYR A 516 8.74 -11.46 14.82
N THR A 517 9.30 -12.58 14.36
CA THR A 517 8.71 -13.33 13.22
C THR A 517 7.33 -13.87 13.59
N ARG A 518 7.14 -14.37 14.84
CA ARG A 518 5.82 -14.82 15.33
C ARG A 518 4.81 -13.67 15.34
N GLU A 519 5.21 -12.50 15.86
CA GLU A 519 4.36 -11.29 15.85
C GLU A 519 3.98 -10.88 14.44
N LEU A 520 4.94 -10.87 13.51
CA LEU A 520 4.72 -10.50 12.13
C LEU A 520 3.75 -11.45 11.42
N LEU A 521 3.89 -12.78 11.65
CA LEU A 521 3.01 -13.80 11.10
C LEU A 521 1.60 -13.72 11.71
N ALA A 522 1.48 -13.57 13.02
CA ALA A 522 0.19 -13.42 13.70
C ALA A 522 -0.56 -12.18 13.20
N ALA A 523 0.13 -11.05 13.04
CA ALA A 523 -0.47 -9.84 12.49
C ALA A 523 -1.00 -10.06 11.06
N ALA A 524 -0.25 -10.79 10.22
CA ALA A 524 -0.61 -11.02 8.81
C ALA A 524 -1.77 -12.01 8.61
N PHE A 525 -1.83 -13.07 9.42
CA PHE A 525 -2.78 -14.16 9.19
C PHE A 525 -3.95 -14.18 10.20
N GLU A 526 -3.73 -13.73 11.42
CA GLU A 526 -4.76 -13.68 12.46
C GLU A 526 -5.33 -12.26 12.64
N GLY A 527 -4.68 -11.25 12.08
CA GLY A 527 -5.07 -9.85 12.20
C GLY A 527 -4.99 -9.33 13.64
N ARG A 528 -4.15 -9.93 14.50
CA ARG A 528 -4.00 -9.55 15.91
C ARG A 528 -2.60 -9.02 16.16
N SER A 529 -2.51 -7.92 16.93
CA SER A 529 -1.23 -7.54 17.55
C SER A 529 -0.97 -8.46 18.75
N ILE A 530 0.23 -9.02 18.82
CA ILE A 530 0.71 -9.69 20.04
C ILE A 530 1.23 -8.57 20.95
N ALA A 531 0.67 -8.45 22.14
CA ALA A 531 0.95 -7.39 23.12
C ALA A 531 2.37 -7.47 23.69
#